data_33b6589db7c5935f31bd1ed3919eda69
#
_entry.id   33b6589db7c5935f31bd1ed3919eda69
#
_cell.length_a   1.000
_cell.length_b   1.000
_cell.length_c   1.000
_cell.angle_alpha   90.00
_cell.angle_beta   90.00
_cell.angle_gamma   90.00
#
_symmetry.space_group_name_H-M   'P 1'
#
loop_
_entity.id
_entity.type
_entity.pdbx_description
1 polymer ?
#
loop_
_entity_poly.entity_id
_entity_poly.type
_entity_poly.pdbx_seq_one_letter_code
_entity_poly.pdbx_strand_id
1 'polypeptide(L)'
;MNKFLVFFIIFVINTCYANNFSAEYKVSTTGIKIGNFSWSLNINDNIYQTEINLKNSGIFSPLYKFEGSYLSTGVIENNIFKTQNYKQFWKTKKKTKIVKMSFDDYLIELKQEPIEEEIARVDLEDLYLYFDPITSFINILNGEN
;
A
#
# COMPACT_ATOMS: atom_id res chain seq x y z
N MET A 1 16.98 -25.54 -58.43
CA MET A 1 17.15 -26.01 -57.03
C MET A 1 17.03 -24.78 -56.13
N ASN A 2 15.80 -24.49 -55.68
CA ASN A 2 15.48 -23.30 -54.89
C ASN A 2 15.72 -23.56 -53.42
N LYS A 3 16.67 -22.85 -52.83
CA LYS A 3 16.90 -22.85 -51.38
C LYS A 3 15.89 -21.93 -50.71
N PHE A 4 14.90 -22.49 -50.11
CA PHE A 4 13.92 -21.82 -49.25
C PHE A 4 14.65 -21.41 -47.96
N LEU A 5 15.00 -20.13 -47.85
CA LEU A 5 15.55 -19.54 -46.63
C LEU A 5 14.37 -19.26 -45.69
N VAL A 6 14.11 -20.16 -44.76
CA VAL A 6 13.12 -19.96 -43.68
C VAL A 6 13.75 -18.99 -42.68
N PHE A 7 13.34 -17.75 -42.73
CA PHE A 7 13.70 -16.73 -41.78
C PHE A 7 12.83 -16.96 -40.52
N PHE A 8 13.37 -17.66 -39.51
CA PHE A 8 12.73 -17.87 -38.24
C PHE A 8 12.89 -16.58 -37.43
N ILE A 9 11.89 -15.70 -37.52
CA ILE A 9 11.79 -14.52 -36.64
C ILE A 9 11.37 -15.04 -35.24
N ILE A 10 12.34 -15.19 -34.34
CA ILE A 10 12.09 -15.40 -32.93
C ILE A 10 11.58 -14.06 -32.38
N PHE A 11 10.27 -13.93 -32.29
CA PHE A 11 9.64 -12.89 -31.50
C PHE A 11 9.96 -13.19 -30.03
N VAL A 12 11.00 -12.56 -29.51
CA VAL A 12 11.25 -12.49 -28.08
C VAL A 12 10.16 -11.57 -27.51
N ILE A 13 9.04 -12.15 -27.12
CA ILE A 13 8.01 -11.45 -26.37
C ILE A 13 8.61 -11.22 -24.99
N ASN A 14 9.20 -10.04 -24.81
CA ASN A 14 9.46 -9.55 -23.47
C ASN A 14 8.10 -9.32 -22.82
N THR A 15 7.61 -10.31 -22.07
CA THR A 15 6.49 -10.12 -21.17
C THR A 15 6.99 -9.23 -20.05
N CYS A 16 6.85 -7.92 -20.23
CA CYS A 16 6.95 -6.97 -19.15
C CYS A 16 5.76 -7.27 -18.23
N TYR A 17 6.00 -8.01 -17.17
CA TYR A 17 5.03 -8.17 -16.08
C TYR A 17 5.00 -6.84 -15.31
N ALA A 18 4.25 -5.88 -15.81
CA ALA A 18 3.79 -4.78 -14.98
C ALA A 18 2.74 -5.38 -14.03
N ASN A 19 3.16 -5.84 -12.87
CA ASN A 19 2.27 -6.33 -11.82
C ASN A 19 1.58 -5.14 -11.15
N ASN A 20 0.69 -4.50 -11.91
CA ASN A 20 -0.12 -3.42 -11.40
C ASN A 20 -1.49 -3.98 -11.02
N PHE A 21 -1.86 -3.80 -9.79
CA PHE A 21 -3.18 -4.14 -9.26
C PHE A 21 -3.91 -2.85 -8.90
N SER A 22 -5.19 -2.76 -9.26
CA SER A 22 -6.06 -1.68 -8.81
C SER A 22 -7.47 -2.22 -8.64
N ALA A 23 -8.08 -1.95 -7.49
CA ALA A 23 -9.44 -2.36 -7.19
C ALA A 23 -10.19 -1.25 -6.45
N GLU A 24 -11.45 -1.08 -6.80
CA GLU A 24 -12.38 -0.16 -6.15
C GLU A 24 -13.57 -0.93 -5.61
N TYR A 25 -13.92 -0.68 -4.36
CA TYR A 25 -15.02 -1.33 -3.66
C TYR A 25 -16.01 -0.31 -3.12
N LYS A 26 -17.29 -0.60 -3.28
CA LYS A 26 -18.36 0.09 -2.57
C LYS A 26 -18.62 -0.61 -1.25
N VAL A 27 -18.44 0.10 -0.14
CA VAL A 27 -18.70 -0.44 1.19
C VAL A 27 -20.15 -0.17 1.54
N SER A 28 -20.90 -1.22 1.86
CA SER A 28 -22.33 -1.12 2.19
C SER A 28 -22.64 -1.98 3.42
N THR A 29 -23.60 -1.56 4.21
CA THR A 29 -24.18 -2.32 5.30
C THR A 29 -25.69 -2.35 5.14
N THR A 30 -26.31 -3.54 5.25
CA THR A 30 -27.76 -3.74 5.05
C THR A 30 -28.31 -3.07 3.77
N GLY A 31 -27.53 -3.13 2.68
CA GLY A 31 -27.90 -2.51 1.40
C GLY A 31 -27.66 -1.00 1.30
N ILE A 32 -27.27 -0.33 2.38
CA ILE A 32 -27.02 1.11 2.41
C ILE A 32 -25.53 1.37 2.18
N LYS A 33 -25.20 2.19 1.18
CA LYS A 33 -23.83 2.61 0.91
C LYS A 33 -23.33 3.51 2.04
N ILE A 34 -22.16 3.14 2.62
CA ILE A 34 -21.49 3.88 3.70
C ILE A 34 -20.15 4.45 3.30
N GLY A 35 -19.54 3.94 2.22
CA GLY A 35 -18.21 4.41 1.80
C GLY A 35 -17.73 3.81 0.50
N ASN A 36 -16.53 4.23 0.14
CA ASN A 36 -15.72 3.66 -0.91
C ASN A 36 -14.37 3.27 -0.30
N PHE A 37 -13.82 2.18 -0.80
CA PHE A 37 -12.48 1.70 -0.53
C PHE A 37 -11.78 1.50 -1.88
N SER A 38 -10.57 1.98 -2.03
CA SER A 38 -9.72 1.64 -3.17
C SER A 38 -8.38 1.14 -2.69
N TRP A 39 -7.83 0.22 -3.44
CA TRP A 39 -6.50 -0.32 -3.21
C TRP A 39 -5.77 -0.45 -4.53
N SER A 40 -4.55 0.06 -4.58
CA SER A 40 -3.64 -0.10 -5.72
C SER A 40 -2.28 -0.62 -5.25
N LEU A 41 -1.65 -1.43 -6.09
CA LEU A 41 -0.29 -1.91 -5.94
C LEU A 41 0.40 -1.76 -7.30
N ASN A 42 1.49 -1.03 -7.33
CA ASN A 42 2.33 -0.85 -8.50
C ASN A 42 3.71 -1.44 -8.20
N ILE A 43 4.17 -2.29 -9.08
CA ILE A 43 5.51 -2.90 -9.00
C ILE A 43 6.26 -2.53 -10.27
N ASN A 44 7.43 -1.94 -10.10
CA ASN A 44 8.36 -1.62 -11.17
C ASN A 44 9.72 -2.20 -10.80
N ASP A 45 10.15 -3.23 -11.54
CA ASP A 45 11.30 -4.06 -11.19
C ASP A 45 11.13 -4.65 -9.78
N ASN A 46 11.98 -4.25 -8.84
CA ASN A 46 11.92 -4.65 -7.44
C ASN A 46 11.52 -3.51 -6.48
N ILE A 47 10.94 -2.43 -7.01
CA ILE A 47 10.37 -1.34 -6.20
C ILE A 47 8.86 -1.47 -6.23
N TYR A 48 8.22 -1.33 -5.09
CA TYR A 48 6.76 -1.31 -5.00
C TYR A 48 6.24 -0.02 -4.37
N GLN A 49 5.03 0.31 -4.76
CA GLN A 49 4.19 1.31 -4.13
C GLN A 49 2.78 0.77 -3.99
N THR A 50 2.24 0.81 -2.79
CA THR A 50 0.85 0.43 -2.53
C THR A 50 0.11 1.54 -1.82
N GLU A 51 -1.13 1.78 -2.22
CA GLU A 51 -1.97 2.81 -1.66
C GLU A 51 -3.38 2.28 -1.39
N ILE A 52 -3.87 2.56 -0.19
CA ILE A 52 -5.25 2.31 0.22
C ILE A 52 -5.91 3.65 0.51
N ASN A 53 -7.10 3.87 -0.09
CA ASN A 53 -7.92 5.03 0.20
C ASN A 53 -9.29 4.59 0.71
N LEU A 54 -9.73 5.26 1.76
CA LEU A 54 -11.02 5.07 2.42
C LEU A 54 -11.74 6.41 2.49
N LYS A 55 -12.98 6.45 2.02
CA LYS A 55 -13.81 7.64 2.11
C LYS A 55 -15.25 7.27 2.38
N ASN A 56 -15.81 7.84 3.43
CA ASN A 56 -17.22 7.64 3.66
C ASN A 56 -18.07 8.40 2.61
N SER A 57 -19.16 7.80 2.22
CA SER A 57 -20.12 8.37 1.24
C SER A 57 -21.52 7.85 1.54
N GLY A 58 -22.51 8.40 0.85
CA GLY A 58 -23.91 8.01 1.03
C GLY A 58 -24.60 8.83 2.11
N ILE A 59 -25.73 8.31 2.60
CA ILE A 59 -26.65 9.06 3.47
C ILE A 59 -26.05 9.50 4.82
N PHE A 60 -25.02 8.80 5.30
CA PHE A 60 -24.35 9.12 6.57
C PHE A 60 -23.19 10.11 6.42
N SER A 61 -22.78 10.45 5.20
CA SER A 61 -21.62 11.35 4.98
C SER A 61 -21.81 12.77 5.52
N PRO A 62 -23.03 13.35 5.59
CA PRO A 62 -23.24 14.64 6.23
C PRO A 62 -23.08 14.60 7.76
N LEU A 63 -23.42 13.46 8.38
CA LEU A 63 -23.35 13.29 9.84
C LEU A 63 -21.93 12.97 10.31
N TYR A 64 -21.27 12.07 9.60
CA TYR A 64 -19.92 11.63 9.92
C TYR A 64 -19.04 11.74 8.68
N LYS A 65 -18.02 12.59 8.71
CA LYS A 65 -17.05 12.74 7.62
C LYS A 65 -15.78 12.03 8.00
N PHE A 66 -15.37 11.06 7.19
CA PHE A 66 -14.11 10.33 7.32
C PHE A 66 -13.44 10.20 5.97
N GLU A 67 -12.15 10.45 5.95
CA GLU A 67 -11.26 10.24 4.80
C GLU A 67 -9.94 9.70 5.34
N GLY A 68 -9.47 8.61 4.78
CA GLY A 68 -8.20 7.97 5.14
C GLY A 68 -7.41 7.60 3.89
N SER A 69 -6.11 7.83 3.92
CA SER A 69 -5.16 7.38 2.90
C SER A 69 -3.97 6.76 3.58
N TYR A 70 -3.52 5.64 3.06
CA TYR A 70 -2.41 4.84 3.56
C TYR A 70 -1.52 4.52 2.37
N LEU A 71 -0.28 4.93 2.42
CA LEU A 71 0.71 4.73 1.38
C LEU A 71 1.91 4.00 1.95
N SER A 72 2.32 2.92 1.32
CA SER A 72 3.58 2.24 1.61
C SER A 72 4.42 2.12 0.36
N THR A 73 5.72 2.34 0.50
CA THR A 73 6.71 2.17 -0.56
C THR A 73 7.90 1.41 -0.04
N GLY A 74 8.54 0.64 -0.90
CA GLY A 74 9.71 -0.14 -0.52
C GLY A 74 10.25 -0.98 -1.65
N VAL A 75 11.02 -2.00 -1.28
CA VAL A 75 11.67 -2.92 -2.21
C VAL A 75 11.14 -4.34 -2.04
N ILE A 76 11.32 -5.15 -3.08
CA ILE A 76 11.02 -6.58 -3.06
C ILE A 76 12.33 -7.33 -3.13
N GLU A 77 12.63 -8.09 -2.08
CA GLU A 77 13.82 -8.91 -1.98
C GLU A 77 13.44 -10.36 -1.66
N ASN A 78 13.89 -11.30 -2.47
CA ASN A 78 13.56 -12.72 -2.30
C ASN A 78 12.06 -12.99 -2.18
N ASN A 79 11.25 -12.29 -2.98
CA ASN A 79 9.78 -12.34 -2.99
C ASN A 79 9.09 -11.72 -1.74
N ILE A 80 9.85 -11.11 -0.84
CA ILE A 80 9.35 -10.44 0.36
C ILE A 80 9.32 -8.93 0.11
N PHE A 81 8.18 -8.32 0.37
CA PHE A 81 8.00 -6.87 0.33
C PHE A 81 8.55 -6.27 1.62
N LYS A 82 9.53 -5.36 1.49
CA LYS A 82 10.16 -4.66 2.60
C LYS A 82 9.81 -3.18 2.55
N THR A 83 9.23 -2.67 3.63
CA THR A 83 8.86 -1.26 3.74
C THR A 83 10.10 -0.38 3.86
N GLN A 84 10.13 0.71 3.09
CA GLN A 84 11.07 1.82 3.29
C GLN A 84 10.37 3.05 3.84
N ASN A 85 9.18 3.35 3.35
CA ASN A 85 8.40 4.47 3.85
C ASN A 85 6.93 4.09 3.97
N TYR A 86 6.32 4.57 5.05
CA TYR A 86 4.90 4.45 5.32
C TYR A 86 4.32 5.81 5.68
N LYS A 87 3.19 6.13 5.09
CA LYS A 87 2.44 7.34 5.39
C LYS A 87 0.98 7.00 5.61
N GLN A 88 0.47 7.44 6.73
CA GLN A 88 -0.95 7.38 7.04
C GLN A 88 -1.49 8.80 7.16
N PHE A 89 -2.61 9.03 6.51
CA PHE A 89 -3.42 10.24 6.64
C PHE A 89 -4.83 9.84 7.02
N TRP A 90 -5.42 10.48 7.98
CA TRP A 90 -6.85 10.40 8.20
C TRP A 90 -7.42 11.75 8.67
N LYS A 91 -8.66 11.98 8.26
CA LYS A 91 -9.37 13.20 8.53
C LYS A 91 -10.82 12.91 8.89
N THR A 92 -11.27 13.54 9.95
CA THR A 92 -12.67 13.58 10.38
C THR A 92 -13.15 15.04 10.36
N LYS A 93 -14.40 15.30 10.74
CA LYS A 93 -14.89 16.69 10.92
C LYS A 93 -14.09 17.47 11.97
N LYS A 94 -13.51 16.79 12.96
CA LYS A 94 -12.89 17.41 14.15
C LYS A 94 -11.38 17.34 14.16
N LYS A 95 -10.79 16.31 13.58
CA LYS A 95 -9.35 16.03 13.67
C LYS A 95 -8.78 15.62 12.32
N THR A 96 -7.55 16.02 12.10
CA THR A 96 -6.68 15.49 11.03
C THR A 96 -5.45 14.91 11.71
N LYS A 97 -5.00 13.73 11.29
CA LYS A 97 -3.77 13.10 11.77
C LYS A 97 -2.96 12.62 10.59
N ILE A 98 -1.66 12.86 10.64
CA ILE A 98 -0.67 12.36 9.71
C ILE A 98 0.37 11.60 10.49
N VAL A 99 0.68 10.39 10.05
CA VAL A 99 1.79 9.58 10.57
C VAL A 99 2.70 9.26 9.40
N LYS A 100 3.98 9.48 9.57
CA LYS A 100 5.03 9.11 8.60
C LYS A 100 6.05 8.27 9.34
N MET A 101 6.43 7.15 8.75
CA MET A 101 7.49 6.29 9.24
C MET A 101 8.47 6.04 8.10
N SER A 102 9.74 6.16 8.39
CA SER A 102 10.84 5.75 7.51
C SER A 102 11.56 4.59 8.17
N PHE A 103 11.78 3.54 7.40
CA PHE A 103 12.45 2.33 7.83
C PHE A 103 13.83 2.31 7.15
N ASP A 104 14.87 2.47 7.93
CA ASP A 104 16.24 2.19 7.53
C ASP A 104 16.69 0.92 8.23
N ASP A 105 17.74 0.24 7.77
CA ASP A 105 18.13 -1.11 8.20
C ASP A 105 18.18 -1.33 9.73
N TYR A 106 18.38 -0.26 10.51
CA TYR A 106 18.46 -0.32 11.97
C TYR A 106 17.71 0.81 12.70
N LEU A 107 17.04 1.69 11.96
CA LEU A 107 16.40 2.86 12.57
C LEU A 107 15.02 3.08 11.98
N ILE A 108 14.05 3.27 12.84
CA ILE A 108 12.71 3.72 12.44
C ILE A 108 12.52 5.15 12.90
N GLU A 109 12.32 6.05 11.95
CA GLU A 109 11.92 7.41 12.24
C GLU A 109 10.40 7.53 12.19
N LEU A 110 9.82 8.07 13.24
CA LEU A 110 8.39 8.35 13.35
C LEU A 110 8.15 9.87 13.43
N LYS A 111 7.30 10.38 12.53
CA LYS A 111 6.80 11.76 12.58
C LYS A 111 5.28 11.74 12.61
N GLN A 112 4.70 12.47 13.56
CA GLN A 112 3.25 12.58 13.73
C GLN A 112 2.80 14.05 13.75
N GLU A 113 1.66 14.33 13.14
CA GLU A 113 1.00 15.62 13.14
C GLU A 113 -0.51 15.45 13.41
N PRO A 114 -1.09 16.07 14.46
CA PRO A 114 -0.39 16.77 15.53
C PRO A 114 0.51 15.85 16.35
N ILE A 115 1.52 16.43 16.99
CA ILE A 115 2.36 15.70 17.94
C ILE A 115 1.47 15.22 19.07
N GLU A 116 1.48 13.93 19.35
CA GLU A 116 0.78 13.34 20.49
C GLU A 116 1.76 13.22 21.65
N GLU A 117 1.38 13.72 22.81
CA GLU A 117 2.17 13.61 24.05
C GLU A 117 2.04 12.22 24.70
N GLU A 118 1.25 11.32 24.10
CA GLU A 118 1.09 9.96 24.61
C GLU A 118 2.39 9.17 24.42
N ILE A 119 2.82 8.51 25.49
CA ILE A 119 3.96 7.58 25.45
C ILE A 119 3.64 6.47 24.45
N ALA A 120 4.57 6.23 23.54
CA ALA A 120 4.45 5.12 22.61
C ALA A 120 4.27 3.80 23.39
N ARG A 121 3.28 3.00 23.01
CA ARG A 121 2.99 1.71 23.68
C ARG A 121 4.03 0.64 23.35
N VAL A 122 4.81 0.86 22.31
CA VAL A 122 5.86 -0.03 21.84
C VAL A 122 7.06 0.83 21.52
N ASP A 123 8.25 0.42 21.94
CA ASP A 123 9.48 1.11 21.60
C ASP A 123 9.75 0.99 20.11
N LEU A 124 10.19 2.09 19.49
CA LEU A 124 10.46 2.10 18.05
C LEU A 124 11.59 1.13 17.68
N GLU A 125 12.54 0.91 18.59
CA GLU A 125 13.63 -0.05 18.42
C GLU A 125 13.12 -1.49 18.28
N ASP A 126 12.00 -1.83 18.87
CA ASP A 126 11.40 -3.17 18.76
C ASP A 126 10.70 -3.38 17.41
N LEU A 127 10.44 -2.31 16.65
CA LEU A 127 9.72 -2.38 15.38
C LEU A 127 10.61 -2.64 14.16
N TYR A 128 11.93 -2.66 14.30
CA TYR A 128 12.85 -2.82 13.15
C TYR A 128 12.69 -4.13 12.38
N LEU A 129 12.14 -5.17 13.03
CA LEU A 129 11.85 -6.48 12.41
C LEU A 129 10.45 -6.56 11.76
N TYR A 130 9.65 -5.52 11.89
CA TYR A 130 8.27 -5.54 11.44
C TYR A 130 8.07 -4.67 10.20
N PHE A 131 7.09 -5.02 9.42
CA PHE A 131 6.62 -4.25 8.29
C PHE A 131 5.45 -3.34 8.71
N ASP A 132 5.19 -2.31 7.93
CA ASP A 132 3.95 -1.55 8.08
C ASP A 132 2.71 -2.44 7.81
N PRO A 133 1.51 -2.05 8.26
CA PRO A 133 0.32 -2.89 8.16
C PRO A 133 -0.07 -3.30 6.73
N ILE A 134 0.18 -2.44 5.73
CA ILE A 134 -0.19 -2.73 4.34
C ILE A 134 0.79 -3.72 3.75
N THR A 135 2.09 -3.51 3.96
CA THR A 135 3.14 -4.41 3.48
C THR A 135 3.02 -5.78 4.14
N SER A 136 2.74 -5.83 5.44
CA SER A 136 2.44 -7.10 6.14
C SER A 136 1.27 -7.83 5.49
N PHE A 137 0.20 -7.13 5.14
CA PHE A 137 -0.95 -7.72 4.48
C PHE A 137 -0.60 -8.26 3.07
N ILE A 138 0.21 -7.53 2.29
CA ILE A 138 0.66 -7.99 0.97
C ILE A 138 1.50 -9.26 1.11
N ASN A 139 2.44 -9.31 2.06
CA ASN A 139 3.27 -10.49 2.30
C ASN A 139 2.43 -11.72 2.67
N ILE A 140 1.41 -11.56 3.52
CA ILE A 140 0.48 -12.65 3.86
C ILE A 140 -0.26 -13.15 2.60
N LEU A 141 -0.75 -12.25 1.73
CA LEU A 141 -1.42 -12.62 0.49
C LEU A 141 -0.47 -13.30 -0.50
N ASN A 142 0.81 -12.96 -0.47
CA ASN A 142 1.84 -13.56 -1.31
C ASN A 142 2.33 -14.92 -0.79
N GLY A 143 1.83 -15.39 0.35
CA GLY A 143 2.14 -16.67 0.95
C GLY A 143 3.41 -16.70 1.80
N GLU A 144 3.96 -15.54 2.11
CA GLU A 144 5.09 -15.37 3.02
C GLU A 144 4.56 -15.18 4.45
N ASN A 145 4.77 -16.19 5.32
CA ASN A 145 4.42 -16.18 6.75
C ASN A 145 5.67 -16.18 7.61
#